data_e40d58db70a0d449104a80c3b677f74b
#
_entry.id   e40d58db70a0d449104a80c3b677f74b
#
_cell.length_a   1.000
_cell.length_b   1.000
_cell.length_c   1.000
_cell.angle_alpha   90.00
_cell.angle_beta   90.00
_cell.angle_gamma   90.00
#
_symmetry.space_group_name_H-M   'P 1'
#
loop_
_entity.id
_entity.type
_entity.pdbx_description
1 polymer ?
#
loop_
_entity_poly.entity_id
_entity_poly.type
_entity_poly.pdbx_seq_one_letter_code
_entity_poly.pdbx_strand_id
1 'polypeptide(L)'
;MQTAQFILRPPWGPAALDGVRAFDADLLWVFGAVELLEDPALARLLDEAFPGVPRIGCSTAGEISNSGIDDGSVVLTAMHVAGGGLQVAATEFSGLADSRDAGQRLGRILASSALHNVVTFGQGVDINGSAFIDGLASALGPEVRISGGLAADGGRFERTLVVSPAGALPNQVVAVGISNPHLEVGHGSFGGWSPFGPVRTITRCEANLLYELDHEAALDIYRRYLGEYADGLPASGLLFPFAIVGADRTQQGLVRTILGIDEATGCLKLAGDVQQGGHLQLMHAGTDALVDGAYHAAETVMAMLNYREPGFALLVSCVGRKIMMGGRTEEEVEAVAEILGRNATVAGFYSNGEISPFAPDQCCRLHNQTMTITCLRDTSDP
;
A
#
# COMPACT_ATOMS: atom_id res chain seq x y z
N MET A 1 -3.57 13.83 -19.39
CA MET A 1 -3.46 13.95 -17.92
C MET A 1 -2.27 14.84 -17.58
N GLN A 2 -2.37 15.74 -16.60
CA GLN A 2 -1.28 16.60 -16.14
C GLN A 2 -1.12 16.46 -14.63
N THR A 3 0.10 16.61 -14.13
CA THR A 3 0.42 16.53 -12.70
C THR A 3 1.39 17.64 -12.30
N ALA A 4 1.27 18.08 -11.04
CA ALA A 4 2.23 18.98 -10.41
C ALA A 4 2.53 18.45 -8.99
N GLN A 5 3.81 18.25 -8.66
CA GLN A 5 4.23 17.66 -7.41
C GLN A 5 5.04 18.62 -6.55
N PHE A 6 4.80 18.58 -5.24
CA PHE A 6 5.43 19.44 -4.23
C PHE A 6 5.82 18.61 -3.02
N ILE A 7 7.01 18.88 -2.49
CA ILE A 7 7.47 18.38 -1.22
C ILE A 7 7.37 19.51 -0.20
N LEU A 8 6.44 19.37 0.73
CA LEU A 8 6.10 20.39 1.70
C LEU A 8 6.71 20.08 3.08
N ARG A 9 7.23 21.11 3.72
CA ARG A 9 7.74 21.05 5.11
C ARG A 9 7.37 22.32 5.86
N PRO A 10 7.20 22.27 7.18
CA PRO A 10 7.00 23.48 7.97
C PRO A 10 8.22 24.43 7.87
N PRO A 11 8.01 25.76 8.05
CA PRO A 11 6.73 26.38 8.31
C PRO A 11 5.85 26.46 7.05
N TRP A 12 4.56 26.22 7.22
CA TRP A 12 3.58 26.30 6.14
C TRP A 12 3.39 27.75 5.70
N GLY A 13 3.76 28.07 4.49
CA GLY A 13 3.62 29.41 3.93
C GLY A 13 3.14 29.40 2.49
N PRO A 14 2.50 30.50 2.02
CA PRO A 14 1.99 30.59 0.65
C PRO A 14 3.07 30.32 -0.41
N ALA A 15 4.33 30.67 -0.12
CA ALA A 15 5.47 30.43 -1.01
C ALA A 15 5.77 28.94 -1.25
N ALA A 16 5.35 28.05 -0.31
CA ALA A 16 5.52 26.60 -0.48
C ALA A 16 4.70 26.05 -1.67
N LEU A 17 3.67 26.79 -2.10
CA LEU A 17 2.80 26.48 -3.22
C LEU A 17 2.84 27.55 -4.32
N ASP A 18 3.90 28.35 -4.39
CA ASP A 18 4.09 29.32 -5.48
C ASP A 18 4.25 28.56 -6.81
N GLY A 19 3.41 28.91 -7.78
CA GLY A 19 3.29 28.21 -9.06
C GLY A 19 2.15 27.19 -9.14
N VAL A 20 1.59 26.73 -8.00
CA VAL A 20 0.48 25.77 -7.96
C VAL A 20 -0.88 26.41 -8.14
N ARG A 21 -1.04 27.66 -7.69
CA ARG A 21 -2.34 28.37 -7.73
C ARG A 21 -2.96 28.53 -9.14
N ALA A 22 -2.18 28.23 -10.17
CA ALA A 22 -2.63 28.23 -11.56
C ALA A 22 -2.93 26.82 -12.11
N PHE A 23 -2.77 25.76 -11.29
CA PHE A 23 -2.99 24.39 -11.73
C PHE A 23 -4.46 23.99 -11.47
N ASP A 24 -5.16 23.64 -12.53
CA ASP A 24 -6.57 23.22 -12.49
C ASP A 24 -6.64 21.74 -12.09
N ALA A 25 -6.63 21.46 -10.78
CA ALA A 25 -6.60 20.11 -10.26
C ALA A 25 -8.01 19.53 -10.09
N ASP A 26 -8.15 18.25 -10.44
CA ASP A 26 -9.37 17.44 -10.16
C ASP A 26 -9.21 16.57 -8.91
N LEU A 27 -7.96 16.29 -8.50
CA LEU A 27 -7.63 15.43 -7.37
C LEU A 27 -6.27 15.80 -6.77
N LEU A 28 -6.19 15.74 -5.43
CA LEU A 28 -4.93 15.85 -4.70
C LEU A 28 -4.57 14.50 -4.06
N TRP A 29 -3.36 14.03 -4.36
CA TRP A 29 -2.73 12.92 -3.64
C TRP A 29 -1.84 13.49 -2.54
N VAL A 30 -2.05 13.05 -1.29
CA VAL A 30 -1.38 13.64 -0.12
C VAL A 30 -0.80 12.51 0.74
N PHE A 31 0.52 12.40 0.77
CA PHE A 31 1.25 11.43 1.58
C PHE A 31 2.19 12.17 2.52
N GLY A 32 2.22 11.81 3.80
CA GLY A 32 3.08 12.53 4.73
C GLY A 32 3.17 11.92 6.12
N ALA A 33 4.12 12.41 6.91
CA ALA A 33 4.25 11.99 8.29
C ALA A 33 3.01 12.34 9.11
N VAL A 34 2.66 11.49 10.09
CA VAL A 34 1.47 11.65 10.95
C VAL A 34 1.41 13.03 11.55
N GLU A 35 2.51 13.49 12.13
CA GLU A 35 2.60 14.76 12.86
C GLU A 35 2.38 15.98 11.95
N LEU A 36 2.74 15.85 10.67
CA LEU A 36 2.54 16.92 9.69
C LEU A 36 1.11 16.96 9.15
N LEU A 37 0.51 15.78 8.92
CA LEU A 37 -0.87 15.69 8.45
C LEU A 37 -1.90 16.14 9.51
N GLU A 38 -1.56 16.09 10.80
CA GLU A 38 -2.37 16.60 11.88
C GLU A 38 -2.30 18.12 12.04
N ASP A 39 -1.32 18.78 11.42
CA ASP A 39 -1.19 20.23 11.56
C ASP A 39 -2.34 20.94 10.84
N PRO A 40 -3.21 21.67 11.56
CA PRO A 40 -4.32 22.39 10.94
C PRO A 40 -3.87 23.51 9.99
N ALA A 41 -2.62 23.93 10.07
CA ALA A 41 -2.07 24.92 9.13
C ALA A 41 -1.82 24.31 7.74
N LEU A 42 -1.45 23.03 7.65
CA LEU A 42 -1.38 22.32 6.38
C LEU A 42 -2.77 22.20 5.73
N ALA A 43 -3.79 21.81 6.49
CA ALA A 43 -5.14 21.71 5.97
C ALA A 43 -5.64 23.04 5.40
N ARG A 44 -5.43 24.16 6.13
CA ARG A 44 -5.77 25.52 5.65
C ARG A 44 -5.01 25.88 4.38
N LEU A 45 -3.70 25.60 4.32
CA LEU A 45 -2.88 25.86 3.16
C LEU A 45 -3.43 25.15 1.91
N LEU A 46 -3.81 23.89 2.03
CA LEU A 46 -4.37 23.10 0.94
C LEU A 46 -5.75 23.62 0.51
N ASP A 47 -6.62 23.99 1.46
CA ASP A 47 -7.96 24.53 1.20
C ASP A 47 -7.89 25.90 0.49
N GLU A 48 -6.91 26.74 0.84
CA GLU A 48 -6.67 28.04 0.21
C GLU A 48 -6.07 27.92 -1.20
N ALA A 49 -5.17 26.94 -1.39
CA ALA A 49 -4.51 26.74 -2.68
C ALA A 49 -5.38 26.00 -3.70
N PHE A 50 -6.23 25.07 -3.23
CA PHE A 50 -7.07 24.19 -4.06
C PHE A 50 -8.52 24.17 -3.54
N PRO A 51 -9.25 25.28 -3.62
CA PRO A 51 -10.59 25.38 -3.04
C PRO A 51 -11.56 24.37 -3.69
N GLY A 52 -12.11 23.47 -2.87
CA GLY A 52 -13.09 22.48 -3.33
C GLY A 52 -12.53 21.28 -4.07
N VAL A 53 -11.22 21.19 -4.28
CA VAL A 53 -10.59 20.01 -4.90
C VAL A 53 -10.55 18.86 -3.89
N PRO A 54 -11.08 17.67 -4.23
CA PRO A 54 -11.02 16.51 -3.36
C PRO A 54 -9.57 16.03 -3.15
N ARG A 55 -9.29 15.50 -1.97
CA ARG A 55 -7.99 14.96 -1.60
C ARG A 55 -8.11 13.53 -1.07
N ILE A 56 -7.11 12.72 -1.38
CA ILE A 56 -6.95 11.36 -0.87
C ILE A 56 -5.50 11.08 -0.52
N GLY A 57 -5.28 10.17 0.37
CA GLY A 57 -3.94 9.73 0.77
C GLY A 57 -3.91 9.20 2.18
N CYS A 58 -2.73 9.20 2.78
CA CYS A 58 -2.55 8.67 4.13
C CYS A 58 -1.23 9.09 4.77
N SER A 59 -1.09 8.78 6.05
CA SER A 59 0.18 8.85 6.75
C SER A 59 1.09 7.67 6.35
N THR A 60 2.41 7.85 6.51
CA THR A 60 3.42 7.04 5.85
C THR A 60 4.52 6.57 6.81
N ALA A 61 5.31 5.60 6.35
CA ALA A 61 6.62 5.28 6.91
C ALA A 61 7.77 5.74 5.99
N GLY A 62 7.54 6.83 5.28
CA GLY A 62 8.40 7.49 4.30
C GLY A 62 7.64 7.81 3.03
N GLU A 63 7.82 9.02 2.54
CA GLU A 63 7.18 9.58 1.36
C GLU A 63 8.02 9.30 0.12
N ILE A 64 7.38 8.89 -0.99
CA ILE A 64 8.01 8.66 -2.29
C ILE A 64 7.59 9.78 -3.25
N SER A 65 8.57 10.37 -3.94
CA SER A 65 8.38 11.43 -4.93
C SER A 65 9.36 11.27 -6.09
N ASN A 66 9.25 12.13 -7.10
CA ASN A 66 10.24 12.22 -8.18
C ASN A 66 11.67 12.57 -7.70
N SER A 67 11.79 13.09 -6.49
CA SER A 67 13.10 13.44 -5.90
C SER A 67 13.70 12.32 -5.07
N GLY A 68 13.06 11.14 -5.01
CA GLY A 68 13.45 10.01 -4.18
C GLY A 68 12.54 9.83 -2.96
N ILE A 69 13.14 9.45 -1.84
CA ILE A 69 12.44 9.15 -0.59
C ILE A 69 12.73 10.23 0.45
N ASP A 70 11.68 10.65 1.13
CA ASP A 70 11.76 11.56 2.26
C ASP A 70 11.18 10.92 3.52
N ASP A 71 11.69 11.33 4.67
CA ASP A 71 11.10 11.04 5.97
C ASP A 71 10.73 12.38 6.66
N GLY A 72 9.49 12.53 7.07
CA GLY A 72 9.03 13.75 7.75
C GLY A 72 8.76 14.93 6.80
N SER A 73 8.17 14.66 5.67
CA SER A 73 7.64 15.63 4.72
C SER A 73 6.16 15.40 4.43
N VAL A 74 5.59 16.21 3.55
CA VAL A 74 4.32 15.92 2.88
C VAL A 74 4.54 16.02 1.39
N VAL A 75 4.36 14.92 0.68
CA VAL A 75 4.33 14.87 -0.78
C VAL A 75 2.90 15.13 -1.23
N LEU A 76 2.71 16.28 -1.88
CA LEU A 76 1.47 16.68 -2.53
C LEU A 76 1.62 16.52 -4.04
N THR A 77 0.75 15.74 -4.66
CA THR A 77 0.66 15.67 -6.12
C THR A 77 -0.74 16.11 -6.56
N ALA A 78 -0.83 17.25 -7.21
CA ALA A 78 -2.05 17.73 -7.84
C ALA A 78 -2.19 17.10 -9.23
N MET A 79 -3.37 16.60 -9.56
CA MET A 79 -3.65 15.88 -10.79
C MET A 79 -4.85 16.51 -11.51
N HIS A 80 -4.69 16.74 -12.81
CA HIS A 80 -5.76 17.09 -13.73
C HIS A 80 -6.01 15.97 -14.74
N VAL A 81 -7.27 15.58 -14.92
CA VAL A 81 -7.68 14.53 -15.84
C VAL A 81 -8.70 15.07 -16.83
N ALA A 82 -8.31 15.17 -18.09
CA ALA A 82 -9.23 15.60 -19.13
C ALA A 82 -10.43 14.67 -19.24
N GLY A 83 -11.65 15.23 -19.31
CA GLY A 83 -12.88 14.44 -19.38
C GLY A 83 -13.43 13.94 -18.05
N GLY A 84 -12.76 14.23 -16.92
CA GLY A 84 -13.22 13.84 -15.58
C GLY A 84 -13.22 12.34 -15.35
N GLY A 85 -14.26 11.81 -14.65
CA GLY A 85 -14.41 10.38 -14.39
C GLY A 85 -13.69 9.90 -13.13
N LEU A 86 -13.35 10.83 -12.22
CA LEU A 86 -12.83 10.55 -10.88
C LEU A 86 -13.93 10.81 -9.85
N GLN A 87 -14.17 9.86 -8.96
CA GLN A 87 -15.11 9.99 -7.84
C GLN A 87 -14.41 9.62 -6.54
N VAL A 88 -14.27 10.58 -5.62
CA VAL A 88 -13.76 10.32 -4.28
C VAL A 88 -14.89 9.97 -3.34
N ALA A 89 -14.68 8.91 -2.55
CA ALA A 89 -15.58 8.49 -1.49
C ALA A 89 -14.80 8.17 -0.22
N ALA A 90 -15.40 8.42 0.93
CA ALA A 90 -14.86 8.06 2.23
C ALA A 90 -15.98 7.57 3.14
N THR A 91 -15.64 6.73 4.11
CA THR A 91 -16.56 6.28 5.16
C THR A 91 -15.83 6.11 6.48
N GLU A 92 -16.55 6.30 7.57
CA GLU A 92 -16.05 6.01 8.90
C GLU A 92 -15.79 4.51 9.08
N PHE A 93 -14.91 4.19 10.03
CA PHE A 93 -14.47 2.86 10.37
C PHE A 93 -14.31 2.75 11.89
N SER A 94 -14.87 1.71 12.49
CA SER A 94 -14.96 1.55 13.94
C SER A 94 -14.19 0.32 14.48
N GLY A 95 -12.99 0.07 13.98
CA GLY A 95 -12.09 -0.98 14.45
C GLY A 95 -12.18 -2.31 13.68
N LEU A 96 -11.41 -3.29 14.12
CA LEU A 96 -11.18 -4.57 13.43
C LEU A 96 -12.46 -5.28 12.96
N ALA A 97 -13.49 -5.31 13.79
CA ALA A 97 -14.75 -6.00 13.49
C ALA A 97 -15.54 -5.34 12.36
N ASP A 98 -15.37 -4.03 12.15
CA ASP A 98 -16.05 -3.25 11.11
C ASP A 98 -15.33 -3.28 9.76
N SER A 99 -14.14 -3.87 9.67
CA SER A 99 -13.28 -3.78 8.47
C SER A 99 -13.99 -4.21 7.19
N ARG A 100 -14.69 -5.35 7.21
CA ARG A 100 -15.44 -5.83 6.04
C ARG A 100 -16.59 -4.92 5.67
N ASP A 101 -17.34 -4.47 6.65
CA ASP A 101 -18.51 -3.62 6.44
C ASP A 101 -18.11 -2.22 5.96
N ALA A 102 -17.01 -1.67 6.46
CA ALA A 102 -16.42 -0.42 5.96
C ALA A 102 -16.05 -0.53 4.47
N GLY A 103 -15.41 -1.64 4.06
CA GLY A 103 -15.15 -1.93 2.65
C GLY A 103 -16.43 -1.98 1.82
N GLN A 104 -17.45 -2.67 2.30
CA GLN A 104 -18.74 -2.75 1.61
C GLN A 104 -19.46 -1.38 1.49
N ARG A 105 -19.43 -0.57 2.57
CA ARG A 105 -20.00 0.79 2.54
C ARG A 105 -19.30 1.64 1.49
N LEU A 106 -17.95 1.64 1.49
CA LEU A 106 -17.15 2.39 0.53
C LEU A 106 -17.43 1.94 -0.91
N GLY A 107 -17.48 0.63 -1.17
CA GLY A 107 -17.77 0.07 -2.47
C GLY A 107 -19.15 0.44 -2.99
N ARG A 108 -20.19 0.43 -2.13
CA ARG A 108 -21.55 0.84 -2.52
C ARG A 108 -21.66 2.32 -2.93
N ILE A 109 -20.85 3.20 -2.31
CA ILE A 109 -20.81 4.62 -2.68
C ILE A 109 -20.20 4.80 -4.07
N LEU A 110 -19.16 4.01 -4.42
CA LEU A 110 -18.44 4.10 -5.68
C LEU A 110 -19.08 3.32 -6.83
N ALA A 111 -19.95 2.34 -6.53
CA ALA A 111 -20.46 1.41 -7.52
C ALA A 111 -21.18 2.13 -8.66
N SER A 112 -20.69 1.94 -9.88
CA SER A 112 -21.31 2.41 -11.13
C SER A 112 -20.94 1.48 -12.27
N SER A 113 -21.75 1.48 -13.34
CA SER A 113 -21.53 0.63 -14.52
C SER A 113 -20.30 1.02 -15.35
N ALA A 114 -19.79 2.23 -15.15
CA ALA A 114 -18.59 2.74 -15.84
C ALA A 114 -17.31 2.57 -15.02
N LEU A 115 -17.42 2.19 -13.73
CA LEU A 115 -16.27 2.04 -12.85
C LEU A 115 -15.43 0.82 -13.26
N HIS A 116 -14.15 1.03 -13.47
CA HIS A 116 -13.21 -0.05 -13.85
C HIS A 116 -12.00 -0.17 -12.93
N ASN A 117 -11.63 0.90 -12.19
CA ASN A 117 -10.55 0.86 -11.22
C ASN A 117 -10.90 1.67 -9.97
N VAL A 118 -10.35 1.23 -8.84
CA VAL A 118 -10.43 1.91 -7.54
C VAL A 118 -9.04 1.95 -6.91
N VAL A 119 -8.61 3.13 -6.48
CA VAL A 119 -7.45 3.27 -5.61
C VAL A 119 -7.93 3.63 -4.22
N THR A 120 -7.53 2.87 -3.19
CA THR A 120 -8.04 3.00 -1.82
C THR A 120 -6.92 3.10 -0.81
N PHE A 121 -7.15 3.91 0.25
CA PHE A 121 -6.28 3.97 1.41
C PHE A 121 -7.10 3.67 2.66
N GLY A 122 -6.59 2.73 3.45
CA GLY A 122 -7.14 2.35 4.73
C GLY A 122 -6.23 2.73 5.88
N GLN A 123 -6.75 2.70 7.09
CA GLN A 123 -5.95 2.78 8.29
C GLN A 123 -4.95 1.61 8.34
N GLY A 124 -3.77 1.82 8.94
CA GLY A 124 -2.72 0.79 9.00
C GLY A 124 -2.58 0.07 10.34
N VAL A 125 -3.35 0.52 11.34
CA VAL A 125 -3.42 -0.05 12.68
C VAL A 125 -4.89 -0.31 13.01
N ASP A 126 -5.18 -1.37 13.76
CA ASP A 126 -6.54 -1.76 14.16
C ASP A 126 -7.54 -2.03 13.01
N ILE A 127 -7.02 -2.37 11.82
CA ILE A 127 -7.79 -2.81 10.67
C ILE A 127 -7.43 -4.25 10.29
N ASN A 128 -8.44 -5.05 9.92
CA ASN A 128 -8.21 -6.27 9.15
C ASN A 128 -8.25 -5.93 7.66
N GLY A 129 -7.06 -5.67 7.07
CA GLY A 129 -6.93 -5.25 5.68
C GLY A 129 -7.48 -6.29 4.68
N SER A 130 -7.35 -7.60 4.98
CA SER A 130 -7.93 -8.66 4.14
C SER A 130 -9.46 -8.58 4.12
N ALA A 131 -10.09 -8.44 5.29
CA ALA A 131 -11.54 -8.30 5.40
C ALA A 131 -12.04 -7.00 4.74
N PHE A 132 -11.30 -5.90 4.89
CA PHE A 132 -11.62 -4.62 4.22
C PHE A 132 -11.66 -4.77 2.70
N ILE A 133 -10.61 -5.37 2.12
CA ILE A 133 -10.53 -5.59 0.67
C ILE A 133 -11.61 -6.55 0.18
N ASP A 134 -11.88 -7.63 0.91
CA ASP A 134 -12.96 -8.58 0.59
C ASP A 134 -14.33 -7.88 0.61
N GLY A 135 -14.56 -6.99 1.58
CA GLY A 135 -15.76 -6.18 1.67
C GLY A 135 -15.91 -5.26 0.46
N LEU A 136 -14.85 -4.52 0.13
CA LEU A 136 -14.81 -3.59 -1.00
C LEU A 136 -15.05 -4.33 -2.34
N ALA A 137 -14.31 -5.42 -2.59
CA ALA A 137 -14.43 -6.23 -3.79
C ALA A 137 -15.83 -6.85 -3.94
N SER A 138 -16.43 -7.30 -2.82
CA SER A 138 -17.78 -7.88 -2.84
C SER A 138 -18.86 -6.88 -3.26
N ALA A 139 -18.67 -5.58 -3.01
CA ALA A 139 -19.59 -4.52 -3.35
C ALA A 139 -19.37 -3.98 -4.77
N LEU A 140 -18.13 -4.02 -5.27
CA LEU A 140 -17.78 -3.51 -6.61
C LEU A 140 -17.92 -4.53 -7.72
N GLY A 141 -17.80 -5.82 -7.40
CA GLY A 141 -17.80 -6.92 -8.38
C GLY A 141 -16.41 -7.23 -8.96
N PRO A 142 -16.29 -8.36 -9.69
CA PRO A 142 -14.99 -8.91 -10.11
C PRO A 142 -14.30 -8.12 -11.24
N GLU A 143 -15.04 -7.30 -11.98
CA GLU A 143 -14.50 -6.54 -13.11
C GLU A 143 -13.75 -5.28 -12.66
N VAL A 144 -13.99 -4.80 -11.42
CA VAL A 144 -13.34 -3.60 -10.90
C VAL A 144 -12.02 -3.98 -10.25
N ARG A 145 -10.93 -3.42 -10.72
CA ARG A 145 -9.60 -3.61 -10.14
C ARG A 145 -9.41 -2.66 -8.96
N ILE A 146 -8.78 -3.16 -7.92
CA ILE A 146 -8.56 -2.41 -6.68
C ILE A 146 -7.06 -2.39 -6.40
N SER A 147 -6.53 -1.20 -6.08
CA SER A 147 -5.14 -1.01 -5.65
C SER A 147 -5.04 0.03 -4.54
N GLY A 148 -3.84 0.27 -4.02
CA GLY A 148 -3.60 1.25 -2.96
C GLY A 148 -2.80 0.69 -1.81
N GLY A 149 -3.13 1.08 -0.57
CA GLY A 149 -2.40 0.60 0.61
C GLY A 149 -2.98 1.02 1.93
N LEU A 150 -2.39 0.48 2.99
CA LEU A 150 -2.70 0.83 4.38
C LEU A 150 -1.69 1.87 4.88
N ALA A 151 -2.20 2.88 5.56
CA ALA A 151 -1.41 3.95 6.15
C ALA A 151 -0.32 3.41 7.09
N ALA A 152 0.74 4.18 7.30
CA ALA A 152 1.81 3.86 8.22
C ALA A 152 2.19 5.07 9.09
N ASP A 153 3.12 4.89 10.04
CA ASP A 153 3.50 5.89 11.02
C ASP A 153 5.00 5.86 11.35
N GLY A 154 5.84 5.73 10.33
CA GLY A 154 7.29 5.59 10.50
C GLY A 154 7.73 4.23 11.05
N GLY A 155 6.84 3.22 11.00
CA GLY A 155 7.13 1.87 11.52
C GLY A 155 6.90 1.71 13.02
N ARG A 156 6.21 2.64 13.69
CA ARG A 156 5.87 2.55 15.12
C ARG A 156 4.69 1.63 15.39
N PHE A 157 3.77 1.48 14.42
CA PHE A 157 2.54 0.69 14.52
C PHE A 157 1.62 1.13 15.66
N GLU A 158 1.57 2.42 15.93
CA GLU A 158 0.80 3.01 17.02
C GLU A 158 -0.44 3.76 16.52
N ARG A 159 -0.27 4.60 15.49
CA ARG A 159 -1.33 5.49 15.01
C ARG A 159 -1.12 5.91 13.57
N THR A 160 -2.13 5.75 12.76
CA THR A 160 -2.13 6.14 11.36
C THR A 160 -3.30 7.07 11.03
N LEU A 161 -3.17 7.83 9.94
CA LEU A 161 -4.18 8.74 9.45
C LEU A 161 -4.52 8.43 7.99
N VAL A 162 -5.77 8.58 7.63
CA VAL A 162 -6.24 8.56 6.25
C VAL A 162 -6.67 9.97 5.87
N VAL A 163 -6.23 10.46 4.72
CA VAL A 163 -6.60 11.77 4.18
C VAL A 163 -7.80 11.63 3.25
N SER A 164 -8.85 12.36 3.53
CA SER A 164 -10.07 12.44 2.71
C SER A 164 -10.51 13.89 2.56
N PRO A 165 -11.57 14.18 1.80
CA PRO A 165 -12.18 15.52 1.76
C PRO A 165 -12.56 16.07 3.14
N ALA A 166 -12.81 15.20 4.12
CA ALA A 166 -13.14 15.61 5.50
C ALA A 166 -11.88 15.97 6.33
N GLY A 167 -10.67 15.70 5.83
CA GLY A 167 -9.41 15.94 6.52
C GLY A 167 -8.60 14.66 6.75
N ALA A 168 -7.50 14.80 7.50
CA ALA A 168 -6.67 13.67 7.92
C ALA A 168 -7.23 13.12 9.26
N LEU A 169 -7.82 11.93 9.24
CA LEU A 169 -8.53 11.34 10.37
C LEU A 169 -8.09 9.89 10.62
N PRO A 170 -8.07 9.44 11.89
CA PRO A 170 -7.62 8.10 12.24
C PRO A 170 -8.67 7.00 11.95
N ASN A 171 -9.96 7.36 11.90
CA ASN A 171 -11.05 6.39 11.86
C ASN A 171 -11.84 6.48 10.54
N GLN A 172 -11.14 6.40 9.42
CA GLN A 172 -11.79 6.40 8.11
C GLN A 172 -11.02 5.55 7.10
N VAL A 173 -11.71 5.22 6.02
CA VAL A 173 -11.15 4.68 4.78
C VAL A 173 -11.59 5.56 3.63
N VAL A 174 -10.75 5.71 2.63
CA VAL A 174 -10.99 6.57 1.46
C VAL A 174 -10.67 5.82 0.18
N ALA A 175 -11.37 6.15 -0.90
CA ALA A 175 -11.00 5.67 -2.22
C ALA A 175 -11.35 6.69 -3.31
N VAL A 176 -10.66 6.58 -4.44
CA VAL A 176 -11.04 7.20 -5.70
C VAL A 176 -11.43 6.11 -6.70
N GLY A 177 -12.62 6.21 -7.24
CA GLY A 177 -13.10 5.41 -8.36
C GLY A 177 -12.74 6.08 -9.68
N ILE A 178 -12.28 5.28 -10.63
CA ILE A 178 -11.90 5.71 -11.99
C ILE A 178 -12.89 5.10 -12.97
N SER A 179 -13.64 5.97 -13.66
CA SER A 179 -14.61 5.60 -14.68
C SER A 179 -14.34 6.27 -16.04
N ASN A 180 -13.21 7.00 -16.16
CA ASN A 180 -12.79 7.61 -17.41
C ASN A 180 -12.26 6.54 -18.39
N PRO A 181 -12.89 6.31 -19.54
CA PRO A 181 -12.47 5.26 -20.47
C PRO A 181 -11.15 5.58 -21.19
N HIS A 182 -10.65 6.81 -21.08
CA HIS A 182 -9.35 7.23 -21.62
C HIS A 182 -8.19 7.05 -20.62
N LEU A 183 -8.47 6.69 -19.38
CA LEU A 183 -7.44 6.35 -18.41
C LEU A 183 -7.19 4.83 -18.42
N GLU A 184 -6.08 4.43 -19.03
CA GLU A 184 -5.52 3.09 -18.86
C GLU A 184 -4.87 2.98 -17.48
N VAL A 185 -5.10 1.86 -16.79
CA VAL A 185 -4.51 1.59 -15.49
C VAL A 185 -3.72 0.29 -15.53
N GLY A 186 -2.43 0.38 -15.27
CA GLY A 186 -1.53 -0.77 -15.13
C GLY A 186 -1.24 -1.08 -13.66
N HIS A 187 -1.10 -2.36 -13.33
CA HIS A 187 -0.76 -2.83 -11.99
C HIS A 187 0.43 -3.78 -12.02
N GLY A 188 1.35 -3.61 -11.09
CA GLY A 188 2.46 -4.52 -10.85
C GLY A 188 2.69 -4.74 -9.36
N SER A 189 3.05 -5.95 -8.99
CA SER A 189 3.35 -6.30 -7.60
C SER A 189 4.41 -7.40 -7.57
N PHE A 190 5.47 -7.18 -6.79
CA PHE A 190 6.51 -8.18 -6.61
C PHE A 190 7.25 -8.02 -5.27
N GLY A 191 7.71 -9.15 -4.67
CA GLY A 191 8.35 -9.14 -3.36
C GLY A 191 9.88 -9.23 -3.40
N GLY A 192 10.43 -10.10 -4.24
CA GLY A 192 11.87 -10.41 -4.25
C GLY A 192 12.31 -11.36 -3.11
N TRP A 193 11.37 -12.00 -2.43
CA TRP A 193 11.63 -12.91 -1.32
C TRP A 193 11.94 -14.31 -1.82
N SER A 194 12.91 -14.98 -1.18
CA SER A 194 13.31 -16.37 -1.43
C SER A 194 12.93 -17.28 -0.27
N PRO A 195 12.46 -18.49 -0.52
CA PRO A 195 12.10 -19.42 0.56
C PRO A 195 13.34 -20.00 1.25
N PHE A 196 13.23 -20.25 2.55
CA PHE A 196 14.17 -21.06 3.29
C PHE A 196 13.46 -21.95 4.32
N GLY A 197 14.09 -23.07 4.67
CA GLY A 197 13.45 -24.04 5.55
C GLY A 197 12.30 -24.81 4.89
N PRO A 198 11.70 -25.76 5.62
CA PRO A 198 10.62 -26.61 5.11
C PRO A 198 9.28 -25.88 5.06
N VAL A 199 8.41 -26.36 4.18
CA VAL A 199 6.98 -26.04 4.20
C VAL A 199 6.34 -26.66 5.45
N ARG A 200 5.56 -25.89 6.20
CA ARG A 200 4.88 -26.26 7.43
C ARG A 200 3.37 -26.18 7.28
N THR A 201 2.65 -27.07 7.92
CA THR A 201 1.18 -27.06 7.94
C THR A 201 0.67 -26.21 9.10
N ILE A 202 -0.30 -25.34 8.85
CA ILE A 202 -1.01 -24.59 9.89
C ILE A 202 -1.98 -25.53 10.60
N THR A 203 -1.65 -25.93 11.82
CA THR A 203 -2.51 -26.85 12.58
C THR A 203 -3.48 -26.13 13.51
N ARG A 204 -3.18 -24.87 13.91
CA ARG A 204 -4.11 -24.02 14.65
C ARG A 204 -3.88 -22.55 14.36
N CYS A 205 -4.94 -21.85 13.96
CA CYS A 205 -4.96 -20.39 13.78
C CYS A 205 -6.36 -19.84 14.03
N GLU A 206 -6.44 -18.52 14.24
CA GLU A 206 -7.68 -17.75 14.31
C GLU A 206 -7.45 -16.41 13.59
N ALA A 207 -8.06 -16.23 12.42
CA ALA A 207 -7.81 -15.10 11.52
C ALA A 207 -6.30 -14.93 11.26
N ASN A 208 -5.69 -13.85 11.76
CA ASN A 208 -4.27 -13.54 11.62
C ASN A 208 -3.40 -14.00 12.81
N LEU A 209 -3.98 -14.72 13.77
CA LEU A 209 -3.27 -15.29 14.91
C LEU A 209 -2.85 -16.72 14.59
N LEU A 210 -1.54 -16.94 14.48
CA LEU A 210 -0.96 -18.26 14.19
C LEU A 210 -0.45 -18.89 15.48
N TYR A 211 -1.15 -19.91 15.97
CA TYR A 211 -0.81 -20.60 17.21
C TYR A 211 0.12 -21.80 17.00
N GLU A 212 -0.14 -22.63 15.97
CA GLU A 212 0.60 -23.87 15.78
C GLU A 212 0.93 -24.14 14.30
N LEU A 213 2.15 -24.63 14.10
CA LEU A 213 2.66 -25.21 12.85
C LEU A 213 3.07 -26.66 13.14
N ASP A 214 2.58 -27.63 12.36
CA ASP A 214 2.86 -29.09 12.54
C ASP A 214 2.67 -29.59 13.98
N HIS A 215 1.66 -29.05 14.71
CA HIS A 215 1.35 -29.36 16.12
C HIS A 215 2.37 -28.87 17.15
N GLU A 216 3.30 -27.98 16.79
CA GLU A 216 4.19 -27.29 17.71
C GLU A 216 3.82 -25.80 17.79
N ALA A 217 4.12 -25.14 18.90
CA ALA A 217 3.89 -23.69 19.04
C ALA A 217 4.62 -22.91 17.93
N ALA A 218 3.89 -22.05 17.24
CA ALA A 218 4.41 -21.31 16.08
C ALA A 218 5.61 -20.44 16.45
N LEU A 219 5.58 -19.79 17.63
CA LEU A 219 6.67 -18.96 18.13
C LEU A 219 7.95 -19.77 18.39
N ASP A 220 7.84 -21.01 18.90
CA ASP A 220 9.01 -21.85 19.19
C ASP A 220 9.67 -22.32 17.90
N ILE A 221 8.85 -22.71 16.90
CA ILE A 221 9.36 -23.04 15.57
C ILE A 221 10.06 -21.84 14.96
N TYR A 222 9.43 -20.66 15.03
CA TYR A 222 9.94 -19.45 14.44
C TYR A 222 11.28 -19.06 15.05
N ARG A 223 11.40 -19.05 16.39
CA ARG A 223 12.65 -18.78 17.11
C ARG A 223 13.78 -19.74 16.72
N ARG A 224 13.47 -21.02 16.55
CA ARG A 224 14.44 -22.03 16.15
C ARG A 224 15.09 -21.73 14.79
N TYR A 225 14.34 -21.15 13.87
CA TYR A 225 14.85 -20.77 12.55
C TYR A 225 15.57 -19.42 12.55
N LEU A 226 15.15 -18.48 13.39
CA LEU A 226 15.74 -17.15 13.45
C LEU A 226 17.13 -17.14 14.11
N GLY A 227 17.45 -18.11 14.99
CA GLY A 227 18.70 -18.11 15.74
C GLY A 227 18.90 -16.82 16.52
N GLU A 228 20.00 -16.11 16.29
CA GLU A 228 20.34 -14.85 16.97
C GLU A 228 19.31 -13.72 16.73
N TYR A 229 18.61 -13.73 15.60
CA TYR A 229 17.57 -12.75 15.32
C TYR A 229 16.35 -12.89 16.22
N ALA A 230 16.19 -14.03 16.90
CA ALA A 230 15.05 -14.25 17.80
C ALA A 230 15.05 -13.29 19.00
N ASP A 231 16.21 -12.83 19.44
CA ASP A 231 16.33 -11.87 20.55
C ASP A 231 15.77 -10.47 20.20
N GLY A 232 15.66 -10.17 18.90
CA GLY A 232 15.10 -8.92 18.39
C GLY A 232 13.59 -8.94 18.13
N LEU A 233 12.88 -10.04 18.47
CA LEU A 233 11.44 -10.13 18.27
C LEU A 233 10.68 -9.15 19.18
N PRO A 234 9.55 -8.55 18.70
CA PRO A 234 8.91 -8.79 17.39
C PRO A 234 9.52 -8.04 16.20
N ALA A 235 10.41 -7.07 16.41
CA ALA A 235 10.94 -6.20 15.35
C ALA A 235 11.69 -6.98 14.25
N SER A 236 12.52 -7.97 14.62
CA SER A 236 13.22 -8.84 13.65
C SER A 236 12.29 -9.73 12.82
N GLY A 237 11.03 -9.87 13.24
CA GLY A 237 10.00 -10.59 12.48
C GLY A 237 9.68 -9.96 11.12
N LEU A 238 9.99 -8.67 10.94
CA LEU A 238 9.86 -7.98 9.66
C LEU A 238 10.86 -8.51 8.61
N LEU A 239 11.97 -9.12 9.04
CA LEU A 239 13.03 -9.61 8.17
C LEU A 239 12.82 -11.03 7.67
N PHE A 240 11.91 -11.78 8.29
CA PHE A 240 11.69 -13.21 8.03
C PHE A 240 10.18 -13.53 7.93
N PRO A 241 9.50 -13.02 6.90
CA PRO A 241 8.07 -13.27 6.75
C PRO A 241 7.79 -14.72 6.34
N PHE A 242 6.49 -15.12 6.36
CA PHE A 242 6.01 -16.38 5.82
C PHE A 242 5.38 -16.19 4.44
N ALA A 243 5.76 -17.01 3.47
CA ALA A 243 4.96 -17.19 2.25
C ALA A 243 3.79 -18.15 2.51
N ILE A 244 2.63 -17.84 1.93
CA ILE A 244 1.51 -18.79 1.82
C ILE A 244 1.83 -19.73 0.67
N VAL A 245 1.74 -21.02 0.95
CA VAL A 245 2.04 -22.11 0.02
C VAL A 245 0.76 -22.86 -0.31
N GLY A 246 0.50 -23.15 -1.58
CA GLY A 246 -0.64 -23.92 -2.04
C GLY A 246 -0.58 -25.40 -1.62
N ALA A 247 -1.69 -26.11 -1.81
CA ALA A 247 -1.76 -27.56 -1.53
C ALA A 247 -0.81 -28.38 -2.42
N ASP A 248 -0.47 -27.88 -3.59
CA ASP A 248 0.52 -28.43 -4.52
C ASP A 248 1.97 -28.08 -4.13
N ARG A 249 2.15 -27.40 -3.00
CA ARG A 249 3.42 -26.89 -2.46
C ARG A 249 4.08 -25.83 -3.34
N THR A 250 3.36 -25.21 -4.25
CA THR A 250 3.83 -24.01 -4.96
C THR A 250 3.54 -22.75 -4.16
N GLN A 251 4.41 -21.77 -4.25
CA GLN A 251 4.18 -20.48 -3.60
C GLN A 251 3.04 -19.73 -4.30
N GLN A 252 2.11 -19.21 -3.52
CA GLN A 252 1.00 -18.41 -4.04
C GLN A 252 1.36 -16.92 -4.20
N GLY A 253 2.63 -16.55 -3.95
CA GLY A 253 3.14 -15.20 -4.01
C GLY A 253 2.69 -14.26 -2.88
N LEU A 254 1.75 -14.70 -2.03
CA LEU A 254 1.34 -13.93 -0.86
C LEU A 254 2.28 -14.19 0.31
N VAL A 255 2.69 -13.09 0.94
CA VAL A 255 3.56 -13.11 2.12
C VAL A 255 2.80 -12.58 3.33
N ARG A 256 3.16 -13.05 4.52
CA ARG A 256 2.62 -12.61 5.81
C ARG A 256 3.76 -12.21 6.74
N THR A 257 3.80 -10.93 7.06
CA THR A 257 4.78 -10.37 8.00
C THR A 257 4.36 -10.67 9.43
N ILE A 258 5.33 -10.90 10.31
CA ILE A 258 5.10 -11.03 11.75
C ILE A 258 5.07 -9.62 12.34
N LEU A 259 3.93 -9.22 12.92
CA LEU A 259 3.72 -7.92 13.57
C LEU A 259 3.86 -7.98 15.08
N GLY A 260 3.79 -9.17 15.67
CA GLY A 260 3.85 -9.33 17.12
C GLY A 260 3.95 -10.78 17.54
N ILE A 261 4.28 -10.96 18.82
CA ILE A 261 4.38 -12.26 19.47
C ILE A 261 3.59 -12.24 20.77
N ASP A 262 3.04 -13.39 21.16
CA ASP A 262 2.46 -13.63 22.47
C ASP A 262 3.19 -14.80 23.14
N GLU A 263 4.01 -14.47 24.11
CA GLU A 263 4.84 -15.44 24.86
C GLU A 263 3.98 -16.42 25.66
N ALA A 264 2.82 -15.98 26.17
CA ALA A 264 1.97 -16.80 27.03
C ALA A 264 1.30 -17.93 26.25
N THR A 265 0.95 -17.70 25.00
CA THR A 265 0.27 -18.66 24.13
C THR A 265 1.17 -19.28 23.07
N GLY A 266 2.39 -18.77 22.89
CA GLY A 266 3.30 -19.18 21.81
C GLY A 266 2.82 -18.74 20.42
N CYS A 267 1.97 -17.70 20.35
CA CYS A 267 1.33 -17.21 19.13
C CYS A 267 2.17 -16.18 18.39
N LEU A 268 2.09 -16.19 17.06
CA LEU A 268 2.55 -15.13 16.17
C LEU A 268 1.36 -14.34 15.63
N LYS A 269 1.38 -13.01 15.75
CA LYS A 269 0.41 -12.12 15.10
C LYS A 269 0.93 -11.75 13.72
N LEU A 270 0.20 -12.12 12.68
CA LEU A 270 0.55 -11.87 11.29
C LEU A 270 -0.14 -10.60 10.74
N ALA A 271 0.41 -10.01 9.70
CA ALA A 271 -0.14 -8.82 9.03
C ALA A 271 -1.38 -9.10 8.15
N GLY A 272 -1.83 -10.35 8.07
CA GLY A 272 -3.04 -10.74 7.35
C GLY A 272 -3.45 -12.17 7.69
N ASP A 273 -4.68 -12.51 7.33
CA ASP A 273 -5.28 -13.78 7.67
C ASP A 273 -4.55 -14.98 7.06
N VAL A 274 -4.59 -16.10 7.81
CA VAL A 274 -4.13 -17.42 7.39
C VAL A 274 -5.23 -18.45 7.65
N GLN A 275 -5.13 -19.59 7.01
CA GLN A 275 -6.17 -20.61 7.05
C GLN A 275 -5.67 -21.91 7.67
N GLN A 276 -6.40 -22.46 8.60
CA GLN A 276 -6.11 -23.78 9.17
C GLN A 276 -6.11 -24.87 8.09
N GLY A 277 -5.13 -25.75 8.14
CA GLY A 277 -4.85 -26.74 7.11
C GLY A 277 -4.06 -26.19 5.91
N GLY A 278 -3.88 -24.86 5.83
CA GLY A 278 -2.98 -24.23 4.85
C GLY A 278 -1.51 -24.48 5.18
N HIS A 279 -0.62 -24.00 4.30
CA HIS A 279 0.81 -24.22 4.44
C HIS A 279 1.55 -22.88 4.41
N LEU A 280 2.61 -22.80 5.20
CA LEU A 280 3.53 -21.66 5.27
C LEU A 280 4.98 -22.10 5.06
N GLN A 281 5.78 -21.21 4.48
CA GLN A 281 7.22 -21.39 4.38
C GLN A 281 7.91 -20.08 4.74
N LEU A 282 8.97 -20.15 5.55
CA LEU A 282 9.77 -18.98 5.88
C LEU A 282 10.47 -18.43 4.63
N MET A 283 10.59 -17.11 4.61
CA MET A 283 11.21 -16.36 3.53
C MET A 283 12.35 -15.51 4.07
N HIS A 284 13.33 -15.24 3.23
CA HIS A 284 14.37 -14.24 3.45
C HIS A 284 14.61 -13.47 2.16
N ALA A 285 15.19 -12.28 2.26
CA ALA A 285 15.66 -11.53 1.12
C ALA A 285 17.01 -10.86 1.43
N GLY A 286 17.76 -10.54 0.40
CA GLY A 286 18.83 -9.54 0.46
C GLY A 286 18.35 -8.27 -0.24
N THR A 287 19.04 -7.15 0.00
CA THR A 287 18.68 -5.85 -0.61
C THR A 287 18.59 -5.93 -2.13
N ASP A 288 19.57 -6.58 -2.78
CA ASP A 288 19.57 -6.71 -4.25
C ASP A 288 18.31 -7.42 -4.76
N ALA A 289 17.88 -8.50 -4.09
CA ALA A 289 16.66 -9.22 -4.48
C ALA A 289 15.38 -8.38 -4.28
N LEU A 290 15.36 -7.47 -3.30
CA LEU A 290 14.26 -6.53 -3.11
C LEU A 290 14.24 -5.48 -4.23
N VAL A 291 15.39 -4.93 -4.61
CA VAL A 291 15.53 -3.99 -5.74
C VAL A 291 15.09 -4.65 -7.04
N ASP A 292 15.59 -5.88 -7.32
CA ASP A 292 15.14 -6.68 -8.47
C ASP A 292 13.62 -6.92 -8.44
N GLY A 293 13.05 -7.12 -7.25
CA GLY A 293 11.61 -7.25 -7.07
C GLY A 293 10.84 -5.99 -7.49
N ALA A 294 11.33 -4.80 -7.12
CA ALA A 294 10.74 -3.53 -7.53
C ALA A 294 10.84 -3.31 -9.05
N TYR A 295 12.00 -3.64 -9.65
CA TYR A 295 12.21 -3.65 -11.08
C TYR A 295 11.18 -4.53 -11.82
N HIS A 296 10.97 -5.77 -11.36
CA HIS A 296 9.99 -6.69 -11.97
C HIS A 296 8.54 -6.23 -11.80
N ALA A 297 8.20 -5.55 -10.69
CA ALA A 297 6.90 -4.94 -10.54
C ALA A 297 6.67 -3.85 -11.60
N ALA A 298 7.68 -3.01 -11.86
CA ALA A 298 7.63 -1.96 -12.89
C ALA A 298 7.54 -2.55 -14.31
N GLU A 299 8.34 -3.59 -14.63
CA GLU A 299 8.25 -4.29 -15.90
C GLU A 299 6.85 -4.87 -16.16
N THR A 300 6.23 -5.44 -15.12
CA THR A 300 4.86 -5.98 -15.22
C THR A 300 3.86 -4.88 -15.59
N VAL A 301 3.96 -3.72 -14.95
CA VAL A 301 3.11 -2.55 -15.28
C VAL A 301 3.33 -2.10 -16.72
N MET A 302 4.60 -1.94 -17.14
CA MET A 302 4.91 -1.48 -18.48
C MET A 302 4.43 -2.44 -19.57
N ALA A 303 4.51 -3.75 -19.31
CA ALA A 303 3.93 -4.75 -20.22
C ALA A 303 2.40 -4.60 -20.34
N MET A 304 1.68 -4.33 -19.24
CA MET A 304 0.23 -4.04 -19.27
C MET A 304 -0.11 -2.77 -20.06
N LEU A 305 0.75 -1.75 -19.99
CA LEU A 305 0.61 -0.49 -20.73
C LEU A 305 1.21 -0.56 -22.16
N ASN A 306 1.53 -1.76 -22.64
CA ASN A 306 2.19 -1.97 -23.94
C ASN A 306 3.47 -1.15 -24.10
N TYR A 307 4.26 -1.03 -23.01
CA TYR A 307 5.51 -0.27 -22.92
C TYR A 307 5.36 1.22 -23.27
N ARG A 308 4.21 1.79 -22.97
CA ARG A 308 3.96 3.23 -23.11
C ARG A 308 4.12 3.90 -21.77
N GLU A 309 4.84 5.02 -21.73
CA GLU A 309 5.11 5.76 -20.51
C GLU A 309 3.82 6.22 -19.83
N PRO A 310 3.64 5.99 -18.52
CA PRO A 310 2.52 6.54 -17.76
C PRO A 310 2.75 8.03 -17.47
N GLY A 311 1.66 8.77 -17.25
CA GLY A 311 1.76 10.14 -16.75
C GLY A 311 1.85 10.23 -15.23
N PHE A 312 1.35 9.20 -14.52
CA PHE A 312 1.39 9.10 -13.05
C PHE A 312 1.62 7.67 -12.61
N ALA A 313 2.43 7.49 -11.59
CA ALA A 313 2.70 6.20 -10.95
C ALA A 313 2.58 6.33 -9.42
N LEU A 314 1.67 5.56 -8.84
CA LEU A 314 1.56 5.37 -7.39
C LEU A 314 2.38 4.16 -6.98
N LEU A 315 3.41 4.38 -6.18
CA LEU A 315 4.25 3.35 -5.58
C LEU A 315 3.83 3.14 -4.13
N VAL A 316 3.48 1.91 -3.77
CA VAL A 316 3.21 1.54 -2.38
C VAL A 316 4.12 0.38 -2.01
N SER A 317 5.10 0.66 -1.17
CA SER A 317 6.10 -0.31 -0.71
C SER A 317 5.92 -0.62 0.77
N CYS A 318 6.21 -1.85 1.17
CA CYS A 318 6.11 -2.23 2.57
C CYS A 318 7.18 -1.57 3.44
N VAL A 319 6.80 -1.09 4.63
CA VAL A 319 7.76 -0.56 5.62
C VAL A 319 8.82 -1.61 6.00
N GLY A 320 8.47 -2.90 5.99
CA GLY A 320 9.43 -3.98 6.24
C GLY A 320 10.55 -4.06 5.20
N ARG A 321 10.26 -3.74 3.93
CA ARG A 321 11.27 -3.62 2.87
C ARG A 321 12.22 -2.45 3.16
N LYS A 322 11.68 -1.28 3.52
CA LYS A 322 12.47 -0.11 3.90
C LYS A 322 13.42 -0.43 5.05
N ILE A 323 12.93 -1.07 6.10
CA ILE A 323 13.74 -1.48 7.26
C ILE A 323 14.85 -2.47 6.82
N MET A 324 14.52 -3.43 5.95
CA MET A 324 15.48 -4.42 5.47
C MET A 324 16.58 -3.80 4.61
N MET A 325 16.25 -2.87 3.73
CA MET A 325 17.21 -2.21 2.83
C MET A 325 18.05 -1.14 3.54
N GLY A 326 17.52 -0.54 4.61
CA GLY A 326 18.22 0.49 5.38
C GLY A 326 18.71 1.64 4.50
N GLY A 327 20.00 1.93 4.52
CA GLY A 327 20.60 3.03 3.73
C GLY A 327 20.57 2.85 2.21
N ARG A 328 20.07 1.73 1.70
CA ARG A 328 19.93 1.43 0.26
C ARG A 328 18.47 1.48 -0.22
N THR A 329 17.58 2.03 0.61
CA THR A 329 16.14 2.06 0.31
C THR A 329 15.81 2.81 -0.98
N GLU A 330 16.57 3.85 -1.32
CA GLU A 330 16.37 4.64 -2.55
C GLU A 330 16.53 3.82 -3.82
N GLU A 331 17.37 2.78 -3.80
CA GLU A 331 17.67 1.96 -4.98
C GLU A 331 16.40 1.28 -5.56
N GLU A 332 15.40 0.93 -4.72
CA GLU A 332 14.17 0.33 -5.25
C GLU A 332 13.29 1.35 -5.99
N VAL A 333 13.26 2.61 -5.54
CA VAL A 333 12.51 3.68 -6.22
C VAL A 333 13.21 4.11 -7.50
N GLU A 334 14.54 4.18 -7.48
CA GLU A 334 15.37 4.45 -8.67
C GLU A 334 15.17 3.38 -9.75
N ALA A 335 15.20 2.09 -9.37
CA ALA A 335 14.97 0.97 -10.29
C ALA A 335 13.58 1.04 -10.95
N VAL A 336 12.54 1.42 -10.19
CA VAL A 336 11.20 1.64 -10.75
C VAL A 336 11.17 2.84 -11.68
N ALA A 337 11.74 3.97 -11.28
CA ALA A 337 11.73 5.21 -12.07
C ALA A 337 12.47 5.03 -13.41
N GLU A 338 13.56 4.25 -13.44
CA GLU A 338 14.29 3.93 -14.67
C GLU A 338 13.40 3.21 -15.70
N ILE A 339 12.57 2.27 -15.25
CA ILE A 339 11.66 1.51 -16.10
C ILE A 339 10.45 2.32 -16.55
N LEU A 340 9.87 3.14 -15.67
CA LEU A 340 8.67 3.92 -15.98
C LEU A 340 8.93 5.10 -16.93
N GLY A 341 10.18 5.53 -17.04
CA GLY A 341 10.56 6.66 -17.89
C GLY A 341 10.48 8.02 -17.17
N ARG A 342 11.00 9.05 -17.84
CA ARG A 342 11.21 10.38 -17.24
C ARG A 342 9.96 11.25 -17.17
N ASN A 343 8.91 10.90 -17.92
CA ASN A 343 7.67 11.67 -17.99
C ASN A 343 6.68 11.25 -16.90
N ALA A 344 6.90 10.09 -16.25
CA ALA A 344 6.07 9.63 -15.18
C ALA A 344 6.26 10.48 -13.92
N THR A 345 5.18 11.02 -13.38
CA THR A 345 5.20 11.57 -12.03
C THR A 345 5.05 10.44 -11.04
N VAL A 346 6.11 10.17 -10.30
CA VAL A 346 6.14 9.14 -9.26
C VAL A 346 5.72 9.75 -7.94
N ALA A 347 4.70 9.17 -7.32
CA ALA A 347 4.26 9.50 -5.95
C ALA A 347 3.95 8.23 -5.19
N GLY A 348 4.09 8.24 -3.87
CA GLY A 348 3.77 7.05 -3.10
C GLY A 348 4.28 7.11 -1.68
N PHE A 349 4.34 5.93 -1.06
CA PHE A 349 4.70 5.85 0.35
C PHE A 349 5.10 4.44 0.78
N TYR A 350 5.81 4.38 1.91
CA TYR A 350 6.03 3.14 2.65
C TYR A 350 4.86 2.87 3.58
N SER A 351 4.25 1.67 3.44
CA SER A 351 2.95 1.26 3.97
C SER A 351 3.06 0.18 5.05
N ASN A 352 1.99 0.01 5.82
CA ASN A 352 1.80 -1.14 6.70
C ASN A 352 1.15 -2.35 5.98
N GLY A 353 0.75 -2.19 4.71
CA GLY A 353 0.21 -3.24 3.87
C GLY A 353 -0.16 -2.71 2.48
N GLU A 354 0.17 -3.45 1.46
CA GLU A 354 -0.02 -3.11 0.06
C GLU A 354 -1.31 -3.74 -0.47
N ILE A 355 -2.02 -3.03 -1.33
CA ILE A 355 -3.28 -3.47 -1.94
C ILE A 355 -3.08 -3.47 -3.46
N SER A 356 -3.14 -4.65 -4.07
CA SER A 356 -2.96 -4.76 -5.53
C SER A 356 -3.60 -6.06 -6.06
N PRO A 357 -4.00 -6.12 -7.34
CA PRO A 357 -4.21 -7.38 -8.01
C PRO A 357 -2.92 -8.22 -7.95
N PHE A 358 -3.07 -9.52 -7.69
CA PHE A 358 -1.92 -10.42 -7.59
C PHE A 358 -1.28 -10.73 -8.96
N ALA A 359 -2.12 -10.83 -9.97
CA ALA A 359 -1.75 -10.93 -11.38
C ALA A 359 -2.80 -10.18 -12.20
N PRO A 360 -2.52 -9.84 -13.46
CA PRO A 360 -3.43 -9.02 -14.29
C PRO A 360 -4.88 -9.46 -14.32
N ASP A 361 -5.13 -10.76 -14.16
CA ASP A 361 -6.46 -11.39 -14.25
C ASP A 361 -6.99 -11.91 -12.89
N GLN A 362 -6.34 -11.58 -11.78
CA GLN A 362 -6.72 -12.06 -10.45
C GLN A 362 -7.37 -10.99 -9.58
N CYS A 363 -8.14 -11.46 -8.57
CA CYS A 363 -8.73 -10.60 -7.57
C CYS A 363 -7.66 -9.86 -6.76
N CYS A 364 -8.00 -8.65 -6.34
CA CYS A 364 -7.20 -7.87 -5.41
C CYS A 364 -6.98 -8.61 -4.08
N ARG A 365 -5.79 -8.47 -3.52
CA ARG A 365 -5.39 -9.04 -2.23
C ARG A 365 -4.62 -8.01 -1.40
N LEU A 366 -4.62 -8.24 -0.08
CA LEU A 366 -3.65 -7.61 0.81
C LEU A 366 -2.31 -8.32 0.65
N HIS A 367 -1.30 -7.55 0.31
CA HIS A 367 0.09 -7.97 0.24
C HIS A 367 0.85 -7.45 1.45
N ASN A 368 1.95 -8.11 1.75
CA ASN A 368 2.97 -7.64 2.68
C ASN A 368 4.33 -7.88 2.03
N GLN A 369 5.30 -7.05 2.35
CA GLN A 369 6.67 -7.21 1.88
C GLN A 369 6.81 -7.13 0.35
N THR A 370 5.94 -6.36 -0.29
CA THR A 370 5.97 -6.14 -1.74
C THR A 370 6.23 -4.68 -2.09
N MET A 371 6.71 -4.44 -3.30
CA MET A 371 6.51 -3.20 -4.02
C MET A 371 5.29 -3.39 -4.91
N THR A 372 4.28 -2.54 -4.77
CA THR A 372 3.13 -2.48 -5.66
C THR A 372 3.12 -1.14 -6.39
N ILE A 373 2.81 -1.20 -7.67
CA ILE A 373 2.82 -0.05 -8.56
C ILE A 373 1.47 0.03 -9.27
N THR A 374 0.86 1.20 -9.23
CA THR A 374 -0.35 1.50 -10.01
C THR A 374 -0.04 2.68 -10.92
N CYS A 375 -0.03 2.46 -12.22
CA CYS A 375 0.22 3.50 -13.21
C CYS A 375 -1.07 3.95 -13.88
N LEU A 376 -1.18 5.26 -14.09
CA LEU A 376 -2.25 5.89 -14.86
C LEU A 376 -1.66 6.48 -16.14
N ARG A 377 -2.26 6.13 -17.27
CA ARG A 377 -1.91 6.67 -18.59
C ARG A 377 -3.15 7.22 -19.27
N ASP A 378 -3.08 8.46 -19.72
CA ASP A 378 -4.12 9.08 -20.54
C ASP A 378 -3.92 8.71 -22.01
N THR A 379 -4.91 8.05 -22.60
CA THR A 379 -4.87 7.66 -24.02
C THR A 379 -5.34 8.74 -24.97
N SER A 380 -5.88 9.84 -24.46
CA SER A 380 -6.27 11.01 -25.25
C SER A 380 -5.08 11.90 -25.59
N ASP A 381 -3.96 11.76 -24.86
CA ASP A 381 -2.68 12.39 -25.20
C ASP A 381 -1.92 11.49 -26.20
N PRO A 382 -1.48 12.02 -27.34
CA PRO A 382 -0.85 11.25 -28.42
C PRO A 382 0.51 10.66 -28.07
#